data_5eac6140b87febb7dfc4dfa97340b54f
#
_entry.id   5eac6140b87febb7dfc4dfa97340b54f
#
_cell.length_a   1.000
_cell.length_b   1.000
_cell.length_c   1.000
_cell.angle_alpha   90.00
_cell.angle_beta   90.00
_cell.angle_gamma   90.00
#
_symmetry.space_group_name_H-M   'P 1'
#
loop_
_entity.id
_entity.type
_entity.pdbx_description
1 polymer ?
#
loop_
_entity_poly.entity_id
_entity_poly.type
_entity_poly.pdbx_seq_one_letter_code
_entity_poly.pdbx_strand_id
1 'polypeptide(L)'
;MTKIKICGITRESETEMLNRMQVDYAGFVFFEKSKRNVSIEQAKEIKKHLKPSIKTVAVTVNPALDLIDEIIEAGFDILQIHKMQEFHENLKIPVWVAYQVRNREEAEEINVPDGISGILLDAPEYGSGKTFSWQDFPMKKRREWQERRIPFILAGGLSSENVEEGIRLFEPDVVDVSSSVEGEHGKDYKKVEAFVRKVREHE
;
A
#
# COMPACT_ATOMS: atom_id res chain seq x y z
N MET A 1 -10.33 8.43 11.00
CA MET A 1 -10.78 7.20 10.29
C MET A 1 -9.64 6.71 9.41
N THR A 2 -9.12 5.52 9.70
CA THR A 2 -8.03 4.87 8.95
C THR A 2 -8.53 4.38 7.60
N LYS A 3 -7.88 4.78 6.51
CA LYS A 3 -8.24 4.35 5.15
C LYS A 3 -7.73 2.95 4.85
N ILE A 4 -8.39 2.27 3.90
CA ILE A 4 -8.09 0.89 3.54
C ILE A 4 -7.62 0.81 2.10
N LYS A 5 -6.45 0.19 1.91
CA LYS A 5 -5.91 -0.17 0.60
C LYS A 5 -5.90 -1.69 0.42
N ILE A 6 -6.46 -2.18 -0.68
CA ILE A 6 -6.33 -3.57 -1.12
C ILE A 6 -5.38 -3.61 -2.31
N CYS A 7 -4.24 -4.27 -2.13
CA CYS A 7 -3.14 -4.26 -3.10
C CYS A 7 -3.06 -5.55 -3.91
N GLY A 8 -2.70 -5.43 -5.18
CA GLY A 8 -2.53 -6.56 -6.10
C GLY A 8 -3.84 -7.03 -6.72
N ILE A 9 -4.63 -6.09 -7.22
CA ILE A 9 -5.84 -6.35 -8.01
C ILE A 9 -5.41 -6.79 -9.41
N THR A 10 -5.96 -7.93 -9.85
CA THR A 10 -5.58 -8.58 -11.12
C THR A 10 -6.75 -8.90 -12.02
N ARG A 11 -8.00 -8.78 -11.52
CA ARG A 11 -9.21 -9.19 -12.22
C ARG A 11 -10.35 -8.20 -12.03
N GLU A 12 -11.16 -8.08 -13.04
CA GLU A 12 -12.39 -7.27 -13.00
C GLU A 12 -13.35 -7.74 -11.89
N SER A 13 -13.51 -9.05 -11.71
CA SER A 13 -14.39 -9.61 -10.67
C SER A 13 -14.06 -9.17 -9.25
N GLU A 14 -12.83 -8.70 -9.00
CA GLU A 14 -12.41 -8.19 -7.68
C GLU A 14 -12.95 -6.78 -7.40
N THR A 15 -13.28 -6.01 -8.45
CA THR A 15 -13.73 -4.62 -8.31
C THR A 15 -15.11 -4.51 -7.64
N GLU A 16 -16.02 -5.43 -7.92
CA GLU A 16 -17.36 -5.44 -7.29
C GLU A 16 -17.26 -5.56 -5.77
N MET A 17 -16.38 -6.44 -5.29
CA MET A 17 -16.07 -6.60 -3.87
C MET A 17 -15.55 -5.30 -3.25
N LEU A 18 -14.56 -4.67 -3.88
CA LEU A 18 -14.00 -3.41 -3.41
C LEU A 18 -15.06 -2.30 -3.35
N ASN A 19 -15.91 -2.23 -4.38
CA ASN A 19 -17.00 -1.28 -4.48
C ASN A 19 -18.07 -1.46 -3.38
N ARG A 20 -18.39 -2.72 -3.01
CA ARG A 20 -19.34 -3.04 -1.94
C ARG A 20 -18.78 -2.71 -0.56
N MET A 21 -17.50 -3.00 -0.33
CA MET A 21 -16.83 -2.79 0.94
C MET A 21 -16.36 -1.35 1.15
N GLN A 22 -16.53 -0.48 0.13
CA GLN A 22 -16.17 0.93 0.20
C GLN A 22 -14.72 1.14 0.67
N VAL A 23 -13.79 0.38 0.08
CA VAL A 23 -12.36 0.60 0.32
C VAL A 23 -11.90 1.91 -0.29
N ASP A 24 -10.81 2.48 0.20
CA ASP A 24 -10.35 3.80 -0.25
C ASP A 24 -9.39 3.72 -1.43
N TYR A 25 -8.62 2.62 -1.50
CA TYR A 25 -7.58 2.46 -2.53
C TYR A 25 -7.55 1.04 -3.10
N ALA A 26 -7.33 0.95 -4.41
CA ALA A 26 -7.07 -0.29 -5.14
C ALA A 26 -5.65 -0.24 -5.74
N GLY A 27 -4.78 -1.20 -5.36
CA GLY A 27 -3.40 -1.28 -5.83
C GLY A 27 -3.24 -2.23 -7.02
N PHE A 28 -2.56 -1.77 -8.08
CA PHE A 28 -2.20 -2.54 -9.28
C PHE A 28 -0.68 -2.65 -9.36
N VAL A 29 -0.16 -3.86 -9.53
CA VAL A 29 1.29 -4.10 -9.47
C VAL A 29 1.87 -4.16 -10.89
N PHE A 30 2.81 -3.27 -11.17
CA PHE A 30 3.59 -3.21 -12.39
C PHE A 30 5.03 -3.64 -12.10
N PHE A 31 5.22 -4.94 -11.93
CA PHE A 31 6.51 -5.56 -11.68
C PHE A 31 6.50 -7.00 -12.16
N GLU A 32 7.18 -7.30 -13.25
CA GLU A 32 7.14 -8.61 -13.95
C GLU A 32 7.42 -9.83 -13.06
N LYS A 33 8.28 -9.66 -12.04
CA LYS A 33 8.60 -10.75 -11.10
C LYS A 33 7.51 -11.02 -10.06
N SER A 34 6.47 -10.20 -10.02
CA SER A 34 5.34 -10.38 -9.11
C SER A 34 4.30 -11.30 -9.72
N LYS A 35 3.78 -12.26 -8.94
CA LYS A 35 2.60 -13.04 -9.32
C LYS A 35 1.32 -12.21 -9.51
N ARG A 36 1.35 -10.94 -9.05
CA ARG A 36 0.25 -9.97 -9.15
C ARG A 36 0.48 -8.95 -10.25
N ASN A 37 1.49 -9.18 -11.10
CA ASN A 37 1.78 -8.28 -12.20
C ASN A 37 0.59 -8.21 -13.17
N VAL A 38 0.28 -6.99 -13.60
CA VAL A 38 -0.70 -6.71 -14.66
C VAL A 38 -0.08 -5.78 -15.69
N SER A 39 -0.54 -5.83 -16.93
CA SER A 39 -0.16 -4.81 -17.92
C SER A 39 -0.93 -3.51 -17.68
N ILE A 40 -0.45 -2.40 -18.26
CA ILE A 40 -1.15 -1.11 -18.23
C ILE A 40 -2.56 -1.25 -18.83
N GLU A 41 -2.70 -1.98 -19.94
CA GLU A 41 -3.97 -2.22 -20.62
C GLU A 41 -4.94 -2.99 -19.73
N GLN A 42 -4.47 -4.08 -19.10
CA GLN A 42 -5.29 -4.86 -18.16
C GLN A 42 -5.76 -3.99 -17.00
N ALA A 43 -4.85 -3.24 -16.40
CA ALA A 43 -5.20 -2.36 -15.28
C ALA A 43 -6.19 -1.27 -15.68
N LYS A 44 -6.06 -0.69 -16.91
CA LYS A 44 -7.01 0.28 -17.45
C LYS A 44 -8.40 -0.32 -17.60
N GLU A 45 -8.53 -1.56 -18.09
CA GLU A 45 -9.81 -2.23 -18.20
C GLU A 45 -10.42 -2.50 -16.82
N ILE A 46 -9.67 -3.08 -15.90
CA ILE A 46 -10.14 -3.40 -14.56
C ILE A 46 -10.63 -2.14 -13.82
N LYS A 47 -9.83 -1.06 -13.86
CA LYS A 47 -10.16 0.16 -13.11
C LYS A 47 -11.43 0.88 -13.59
N LYS A 48 -11.90 0.66 -14.82
CA LYS A 48 -13.18 1.20 -15.31
C LYS A 48 -14.38 0.74 -14.47
N HIS A 49 -14.26 -0.40 -13.80
CA HIS A 49 -15.30 -0.99 -12.98
C HIS A 49 -15.23 -0.55 -11.50
N LEU A 50 -14.22 0.21 -11.11
CA LEU A 50 -14.13 0.79 -9.78
C LEU A 50 -15.02 2.04 -9.67
N LYS A 51 -15.62 2.23 -8.49
CA LYS A 51 -16.30 3.49 -8.18
C LYS A 51 -15.32 4.65 -8.16
N PRO A 52 -15.72 5.85 -8.60
CA PRO A 52 -14.85 7.03 -8.60
C PRO A 52 -14.31 7.44 -7.22
N SER A 53 -14.93 6.96 -6.14
CA SER A 53 -14.46 7.17 -4.77
C SER A 53 -13.23 6.33 -4.39
N ILE A 54 -12.94 5.25 -5.15
CA ILE A 54 -11.80 4.38 -4.91
C ILE A 54 -10.62 4.89 -5.74
N LYS A 55 -9.57 5.34 -5.09
CA LYS A 55 -8.34 5.81 -5.77
C LYS A 55 -7.49 4.64 -6.21
N THR A 56 -6.89 4.78 -7.39
CA THR A 56 -6.02 3.77 -7.99
C THR A 56 -4.55 4.04 -7.67
N VAL A 57 -3.83 3.02 -7.22
CA VAL A 57 -2.41 3.09 -6.87
C VAL A 57 -1.62 2.18 -7.79
N ALA A 58 -0.74 2.75 -8.59
CA ALA A 58 0.23 2.01 -9.41
C ALA A 58 1.44 1.63 -8.54
N VAL A 59 1.64 0.34 -8.31
CA VAL A 59 2.70 -0.18 -7.43
C VAL A 59 3.86 -0.69 -8.28
N THR A 60 5.04 -0.14 -8.07
CA THR A 60 6.24 -0.38 -8.88
C THR A 60 7.45 -0.69 -8.01
N VAL A 61 8.50 -1.23 -8.63
CA VAL A 61 9.80 -1.47 -8.01
C VAL A 61 10.87 -0.80 -8.86
N ASN A 62 11.45 0.30 -8.38
CA ASN A 62 12.47 1.10 -9.07
C ASN A 62 12.13 1.29 -10.56
N PRO A 63 11.00 1.94 -10.92
CA PRO A 63 10.51 2.05 -12.29
C PRO A 63 11.41 2.96 -13.14
N ALA A 64 11.54 2.64 -14.43
CA ALA A 64 12.07 3.57 -15.42
C ALA A 64 11.08 4.71 -15.70
N LEU A 65 11.58 5.85 -16.20
CA LEU A 65 10.76 7.02 -16.50
C LEU A 65 9.65 6.71 -17.51
N ASP A 66 9.93 5.92 -18.53
CA ASP A 66 8.92 5.52 -19.54
C ASP A 66 7.72 4.83 -18.90
N LEU A 67 7.95 3.93 -17.94
CA LEU A 67 6.86 3.29 -17.20
C LEU A 67 6.07 4.29 -16.34
N ILE A 68 6.77 5.26 -15.75
CA ILE A 68 6.10 6.32 -14.96
C ILE A 68 5.19 7.15 -15.86
N ASP A 69 5.66 7.53 -17.04
CA ASP A 69 4.88 8.29 -18.02
C ASP A 69 3.65 7.49 -18.49
N GLU A 70 3.79 6.20 -18.79
CA GLU A 70 2.67 5.31 -19.13
C GLU A 70 1.63 5.23 -18.00
N ILE A 71 2.07 5.15 -16.74
CA ILE A 71 1.21 5.15 -15.55
C ILE A 71 0.43 6.46 -15.42
N ILE A 72 1.10 7.59 -15.64
CA ILE A 72 0.47 8.93 -15.62
C ILE A 72 -0.57 9.04 -16.74
N GLU A 73 -0.22 8.65 -17.96
CA GLU A 73 -1.13 8.66 -19.12
C GLU A 73 -2.32 7.70 -18.93
N ALA A 74 -2.11 6.58 -18.24
CA ALA A 74 -3.18 5.67 -17.88
C ALA A 74 -4.12 6.24 -16.80
N GLY A 75 -3.81 7.41 -16.22
CA GLY A 75 -4.66 8.13 -15.28
C GLY A 75 -4.76 7.42 -13.92
N PHE A 76 -3.65 6.95 -13.37
CA PHE A 76 -3.58 6.51 -11.99
C PHE A 76 -3.53 7.70 -11.05
N ASP A 77 -4.10 7.54 -9.83
CA ASP A 77 -4.17 8.62 -8.84
C ASP A 77 -2.86 8.76 -8.05
N ILE A 78 -2.14 7.65 -7.84
CA ILE A 78 -0.93 7.57 -7.01
C ILE A 78 0.06 6.60 -7.63
N LEU A 79 1.34 6.97 -7.61
CA LEU A 79 2.47 6.09 -7.89
C LEU A 79 3.13 5.65 -6.60
N GLN A 80 3.15 4.34 -6.32
CA GLN A 80 3.86 3.75 -5.19
C GLN A 80 5.15 3.10 -5.66
N ILE A 81 6.29 3.50 -5.10
CA ILE A 81 7.60 3.03 -5.51
C ILE A 81 8.27 2.25 -4.37
N HIS A 82 8.59 0.99 -4.62
CA HIS A 82 9.46 0.17 -3.78
C HIS A 82 10.90 0.24 -4.27
N LYS A 83 11.87 0.12 -3.35
CA LYS A 83 13.33 0.11 -3.64
C LYS A 83 13.75 1.26 -4.53
N MET A 84 13.24 2.45 -4.25
CA MET A 84 13.58 3.66 -4.96
C MET A 84 15.09 3.92 -4.85
N GLN A 85 15.79 4.01 -5.98
CA GLN A 85 17.22 4.37 -6.03
C GLN A 85 17.41 5.87 -6.22
N GLU A 86 16.57 6.48 -7.04
CA GLU A 86 16.61 7.90 -7.33
C GLU A 86 15.19 8.47 -7.25
N PHE A 87 15.03 9.62 -6.61
CA PHE A 87 13.76 10.33 -6.56
C PHE A 87 13.74 11.40 -7.65
N HIS A 88 12.82 11.28 -8.58
CA HIS A 88 12.60 12.28 -9.60
C HIS A 88 11.64 13.35 -9.07
N GLU A 89 12.16 14.56 -8.87
CA GLU A 89 11.35 15.70 -8.49
C GLU A 89 10.38 16.10 -9.61
N ASN A 90 9.26 16.70 -9.24
CA ASN A 90 8.26 17.24 -10.17
C ASN A 90 7.50 16.23 -11.03
N LEU A 91 7.36 14.98 -10.57
CA LEU A 91 6.44 14.04 -11.20
C LEU A 91 5.00 14.58 -11.15
N LYS A 92 4.27 14.43 -12.26
CA LYS A 92 2.86 14.88 -12.40
C LYS A 92 1.87 13.93 -11.74
N ILE A 93 2.30 13.17 -10.76
CA ILE A 93 1.50 12.21 -9.99
C ILE A 93 1.96 12.22 -8.54
N PRO A 94 1.06 12.13 -7.55
CA PRO A 94 1.42 11.93 -6.15
C PRO A 94 2.23 10.64 -5.97
N VAL A 95 3.34 10.72 -5.21
CA VAL A 95 4.26 9.59 -5.02
C VAL A 95 4.21 9.10 -3.58
N TRP A 96 3.99 7.81 -3.40
CA TRP A 96 4.22 7.10 -2.15
C TRP A 96 5.52 6.30 -2.25
N VAL A 97 6.39 6.44 -1.25
CA VAL A 97 7.64 5.67 -1.19
C VAL A 97 7.53 4.57 -0.15
N ALA A 98 7.84 3.35 -0.56
CA ALA A 98 7.79 2.17 0.29
C ALA A 98 9.18 1.81 0.83
N TYR A 99 9.28 1.74 2.15
CA TYR A 99 10.47 1.35 2.89
C TYR A 99 10.25 -0.03 3.52
N GLN A 100 11.16 -0.96 3.25
CA GLN A 100 11.22 -2.24 3.95
C GLN A 100 12.10 -2.08 5.18
N VAL A 101 11.59 -2.48 6.33
CA VAL A 101 12.30 -2.34 7.62
C VAL A 101 12.35 -3.69 8.32
N ARG A 102 13.56 -4.17 8.60
CA ARG A 102 13.78 -5.46 9.26
C ARG A 102 14.20 -5.33 10.73
N ASN A 103 14.66 -4.15 11.11
CA ASN A 103 15.15 -3.84 12.46
C ASN A 103 15.03 -2.35 12.74
N ARG A 104 15.32 -1.98 14.00
CA ARG A 104 15.24 -0.61 14.47
C ARG A 104 16.25 0.32 13.76
N GLU A 105 17.44 -0.17 13.50
CA GLU A 105 18.51 0.58 12.86
C GLU A 105 18.10 1.02 11.46
N GLU A 106 17.56 0.10 10.65
CA GLU A 106 17.03 0.40 9.32
C GLU A 106 15.88 1.42 9.39
N ALA A 107 15.02 1.34 10.42
CA ALA A 107 13.95 2.32 10.62
C ALA A 107 14.49 3.72 10.95
N GLU A 108 15.54 3.80 11.75
CA GLU A 108 16.17 5.06 12.11
C GLU A 108 16.89 5.73 10.94
N GLU A 109 17.39 4.94 9.99
CA GLU A 109 18.09 5.40 8.78
C GLU A 109 17.16 5.88 7.66
N ILE A 110 15.84 5.66 7.77
CA ILE A 110 14.89 6.13 6.75
C ILE A 110 15.07 7.63 6.56
N ASN A 111 15.52 8.00 5.37
CA ASN A 111 15.54 9.38 4.90
C ASN A 111 14.41 9.59 3.87
N VAL A 112 13.55 10.52 4.17
CA VAL A 112 12.35 10.79 3.37
C VAL A 112 12.58 12.01 2.50
N PRO A 113 12.61 11.87 1.16
CA PRO A 113 12.78 13.00 0.25
C PRO A 113 11.66 14.03 0.42
N ASP A 114 11.94 15.26 0.04
CA ASP A 114 10.91 16.27 -0.09
C ASP A 114 10.06 16.00 -1.34
N GLY A 115 8.81 16.44 -1.31
CA GLY A 115 7.89 16.29 -2.45
C GLY A 115 7.13 14.97 -2.53
N ILE A 116 7.38 13.99 -1.65
CA ILE A 116 6.55 12.79 -1.59
C ILE A 116 5.20 13.04 -0.93
N SER A 117 4.21 12.25 -1.33
CA SER A 117 2.82 12.37 -0.87
C SER A 117 2.41 11.27 0.13
N GLY A 118 3.32 10.38 0.50
CA GLY A 118 3.08 9.35 1.50
C GLY A 118 4.28 8.43 1.71
N ILE A 119 4.35 7.87 2.92
CA ILE A 119 5.38 6.90 3.34
C ILE A 119 4.68 5.58 3.62
N LEU A 120 5.08 4.52 2.93
CA LEU A 120 4.64 3.18 3.22
C LEU A 120 5.73 2.43 3.98
N LEU A 121 5.39 1.94 5.15
CA LEU A 121 6.22 1.03 5.92
C LEU A 121 5.77 -0.41 5.64
N ASP A 122 6.62 -1.16 4.96
CA ASP A 122 6.43 -2.60 4.71
C ASP A 122 7.17 -3.36 5.82
N ALA A 123 6.48 -3.54 6.95
CA ALA A 123 7.02 -4.28 8.07
C ALA A 123 6.95 -5.78 7.78
N PRO A 124 8.01 -6.56 8.04
CA PRO A 124 7.95 -8.01 7.87
C PRO A 124 6.93 -8.66 8.82
N GLU A 125 6.39 -9.80 8.39
CA GLU A 125 5.34 -10.55 9.09
C GLU A 125 5.64 -10.78 10.59
N TYR A 126 4.64 -10.48 11.40
CA TYR A 126 4.61 -10.86 12.82
C TYR A 126 4.66 -12.39 12.94
N GLY A 127 5.67 -12.92 13.63
CA GLY A 127 5.73 -14.35 14.00
C GLY A 127 6.67 -15.24 13.18
N SER A 128 7.45 -14.75 12.24
CA SER A 128 8.39 -15.58 11.46
C SER A 128 9.72 -15.90 12.19
N GLY A 129 9.86 -15.58 13.47
CA GLY A 129 11.03 -15.92 14.30
C GLY A 129 12.30 -15.12 14.03
N LYS A 130 12.29 -14.19 13.09
CA LYS A 130 13.41 -13.29 12.73
C LYS A 130 12.97 -11.85 12.48
N THR A 131 11.95 -11.38 13.13
CA THR A 131 11.24 -10.17 12.77
C THR A 131 11.44 -9.04 13.75
N PHE A 132 11.62 -7.87 13.19
CA PHE A 132 11.42 -6.60 13.83
C PHE A 132 10.05 -6.57 14.52
N SER A 133 10.07 -6.44 15.83
CA SER A 133 8.84 -6.24 16.60
C SER A 133 8.29 -4.85 16.30
N TRP A 134 7.01 -4.72 16.00
CA TRP A 134 6.37 -3.41 15.86
C TRP A 134 6.61 -2.51 17.08
N GLN A 135 6.79 -3.10 18.27
CA GLN A 135 7.09 -2.40 19.51
C GLN A 135 8.48 -1.75 19.53
N ASP A 136 9.42 -2.25 18.70
CA ASP A 136 10.77 -1.72 18.58
C ASP A 136 10.88 -0.59 17.54
N PHE A 137 9.79 -0.27 16.81
CA PHE A 137 9.80 0.81 15.84
C PHE A 137 10.07 2.16 16.53
N PRO A 138 11.01 2.98 16.00
CA PRO A 138 11.34 4.26 16.61
C PRO A 138 10.20 5.26 16.39
N MET A 139 9.25 5.34 17.32
CA MET A 139 8.07 6.21 17.24
C MET A 139 8.42 7.70 17.06
N LYS A 140 9.68 8.08 17.30
CA LYS A 140 10.18 9.41 16.93
C LYS A 140 10.07 9.66 15.42
N LYS A 141 10.41 8.68 14.59
CA LYS A 141 10.27 8.77 13.12
C LYS A 141 8.80 8.98 12.71
N ARG A 142 7.86 8.24 13.33
CA ARG A 142 6.42 8.42 13.06
C ARG A 142 5.96 9.85 13.37
N ARG A 143 6.45 10.43 14.47
CA ARG A 143 6.14 11.82 14.85
C ARG A 143 6.73 12.83 13.86
N GLU A 144 7.97 12.65 13.42
CA GLU A 144 8.61 13.49 12.39
C GLU A 144 7.79 13.52 11.10
N TRP A 145 7.28 12.37 10.65
CA TRP A 145 6.43 12.30 9.46
C TRP A 145 5.08 12.99 9.68
N GLN A 146 4.50 12.85 10.87
CA GLN A 146 3.26 13.51 11.24
C GLN A 146 3.41 15.04 11.28
N GLU A 147 4.51 15.55 11.85
CA GLU A 147 4.83 16.98 11.86
C GLU A 147 5.00 17.55 10.43
N ARG A 148 5.60 16.76 9.53
CA ARG A 148 5.69 17.08 8.10
C ARG A 148 4.37 16.91 7.36
N ARG A 149 3.31 16.41 8.01
CA ARG A 149 1.99 16.11 7.42
C ARG A 149 2.07 15.13 6.25
N ILE A 150 3.00 14.19 6.31
CA ILE A 150 3.14 13.15 5.29
C ILE A 150 2.27 11.96 5.70
N PRO A 151 1.28 11.56 4.90
CA PRO A 151 0.45 10.38 5.14
C PRO A 151 1.30 9.13 5.37
N PHE A 152 0.96 8.37 6.39
CA PHE A 152 1.65 7.15 6.75
C PHE A 152 0.79 5.92 6.43
N ILE A 153 1.35 5.02 5.63
CA ILE A 153 0.72 3.79 5.20
C ILE A 153 1.40 2.62 5.92
N LEU A 154 0.67 1.86 6.70
CA LEU A 154 1.15 0.62 7.31
C LEU A 154 0.85 -0.56 6.40
N ALA A 155 1.89 -1.33 6.07
CA ALA A 155 1.83 -2.52 5.24
C ALA A 155 2.70 -3.65 5.86
N GLY A 156 2.87 -4.74 5.12
CA GLY A 156 3.71 -5.88 5.52
C GLY A 156 3.01 -6.83 6.49
N GLY A 157 2.55 -7.96 5.98
CA GLY A 157 1.96 -9.02 6.79
C GLY A 157 0.66 -8.67 7.52
N LEU A 158 -0.01 -7.55 7.16
CA LEU A 158 -1.30 -7.22 7.76
C LEU A 158 -2.36 -8.27 7.41
N SER A 159 -3.21 -8.57 8.40
CA SER A 159 -4.34 -9.48 8.28
C SER A 159 -5.47 -9.04 9.22
N SER A 160 -6.63 -9.69 9.13
CA SER A 160 -7.73 -9.47 10.08
C SER A 160 -7.38 -9.80 11.54
N GLU A 161 -6.29 -10.52 11.77
CA GLU A 161 -5.85 -10.97 13.11
C GLU A 161 -4.96 -9.93 13.81
N ASN A 162 -4.23 -9.10 13.04
CA ASN A 162 -3.23 -8.17 13.57
C ASN A 162 -3.46 -6.69 13.25
N VAL A 163 -4.37 -6.37 12.33
CA VAL A 163 -4.57 -4.98 11.88
C VAL A 163 -4.99 -4.03 13.00
N GLU A 164 -5.79 -4.48 13.97
CA GLU A 164 -6.20 -3.69 15.13
C GLU A 164 -5.00 -3.28 15.99
N GLU A 165 -4.05 -4.20 16.21
CA GLU A 165 -2.81 -3.90 16.92
C GLU A 165 -1.95 -2.89 16.13
N GLY A 166 -1.82 -3.09 14.81
CA GLY A 166 -1.12 -2.15 13.93
C GLY A 166 -1.70 -0.75 13.99
N ILE A 167 -3.03 -0.62 13.93
CA ILE A 167 -3.71 0.68 14.03
C ILE A 167 -3.45 1.32 15.40
N ARG A 168 -3.59 0.57 16.47
CA ARG A 168 -3.38 1.06 17.83
C ARG A 168 -1.95 1.55 18.08
N LEU A 169 -0.95 0.86 17.52
CA LEU A 169 0.46 1.19 17.75
C LEU A 169 0.95 2.35 16.88
N PHE A 170 0.54 2.39 15.62
CA PHE A 170 1.11 3.31 14.63
C PHE A 170 0.19 4.47 14.26
N GLU A 171 -1.11 4.39 14.58
CA GLU A 171 -2.10 5.37 14.14
C GLU A 171 -1.94 5.72 12.65
N PRO A 172 -1.98 4.73 11.75
CA PRO A 172 -1.72 4.96 10.33
C PRO A 172 -2.89 5.71 9.67
N ASP A 173 -2.56 6.51 8.67
CA ASP A 173 -3.57 7.12 7.80
C ASP A 173 -4.21 6.10 6.86
N VAL A 174 -3.43 5.07 6.47
CA VAL A 174 -3.87 3.99 5.59
C VAL A 174 -3.29 2.66 6.08
N VAL A 175 -4.09 1.59 6.05
CA VAL A 175 -3.62 0.21 6.16
C VAL A 175 -3.66 -0.45 4.78
N ASP A 176 -2.56 -1.11 4.40
CA ASP A 176 -2.39 -1.75 3.09
C ASP A 176 -2.26 -3.26 3.24
N VAL A 177 -3.16 -4.00 2.64
CA VAL A 177 -3.19 -5.46 2.71
C VAL A 177 -3.13 -6.09 1.31
N SER A 178 -2.42 -7.20 1.20
CA SER A 178 -2.29 -7.93 -0.07
C SER A 178 -2.46 -9.44 0.08
N SER A 179 -1.42 -10.15 0.53
CA SER A 179 -1.38 -11.63 0.51
C SER A 179 -2.36 -12.30 1.47
N SER A 180 -2.57 -11.75 2.66
CA SER A 180 -3.44 -12.35 3.68
C SER A 180 -4.92 -12.38 3.30
N VAL A 181 -5.32 -11.55 2.33
CA VAL A 181 -6.69 -11.51 1.81
C VAL A 181 -6.82 -12.22 0.45
N GLU A 182 -5.83 -13.04 0.07
CA GLU A 182 -5.87 -13.86 -1.15
C GLU A 182 -6.43 -15.25 -0.87
N GLY A 183 -7.18 -15.75 -1.87
CA GLY A 183 -7.57 -17.14 -2.02
C GLY A 183 -6.77 -17.81 -3.14
N GLU A 184 -7.27 -18.91 -3.63
CA GLU A 184 -6.66 -19.68 -4.74
C GLU A 184 -6.63 -18.89 -6.05
N HIS A 185 -7.64 -18.04 -6.27
CA HIS A 185 -7.85 -17.36 -7.55
C HIS A 185 -7.92 -15.82 -7.44
N GLY A 186 -7.08 -15.21 -6.60
CA GLY A 186 -7.05 -13.75 -6.41
C GLY A 186 -7.59 -13.35 -5.05
N LYS A 187 -8.20 -12.16 -4.92
CA LYS A 187 -8.72 -11.69 -3.64
C LYS A 187 -9.96 -12.49 -3.22
N ASP A 188 -9.94 -12.98 -1.98
CA ASP A 188 -11.04 -13.72 -1.39
C ASP A 188 -12.02 -12.77 -0.70
N TYR A 189 -13.31 -12.87 -1.07
CA TYR A 189 -14.36 -11.98 -0.55
C TYR A 189 -14.44 -12.00 0.99
N LYS A 190 -14.45 -13.18 1.60
CA LYS A 190 -14.60 -13.33 3.06
C LYS A 190 -13.40 -12.78 3.82
N LYS A 191 -12.20 -12.97 3.26
CA LYS A 191 -10.97 -12.46 3.87
C LYS A 191 -10.89 -10.95 3.79
N VAL A 192 -11.24 -10.36 2.63
CA VAL A 192 -11.30 -8.89 2.49
C VAL A 192 -12.38 -8.31 3.40
N GLU A 193 -13.58 -8.92 3.44
CA GLU A 193 -14.66 -8.50 4.33
C GLU A 193 -14.24 -8.54 5.80
N ALA A 194 -13.59 -9.63 6.25
CA ALA A 194 -13.09 -9.75 7.61
C ALA A 194 -12.06 -8.67 7.94
N PHE A 195 -11.13 -8.38 7.02
CA PHE A 195 -10.13 -7.33 7.19
C PHE A 195 -10.78 -5.95 7.28
N VAL A 196 -11.66 -5.60 6.33
CA VAL A 196 -12.35 -4.31 6.31
C VAL A 196 -13.17 -4.09 7.57
N ARG A 197 -13.91 -5.13 8.01
CA ARG A 197 -14.68 -5.08 9.23
C ARG A 197 -13.80 -4.77 10.45
N LYS A 198 -12.67 -5.46 10.58
CA LYS A 198 -11.72 -5.24 11.69
C LYS A 198 -11.18 -3.81 11.74
N VAL A 199 -10.85 -3.23 10.58
CA VAL A 199 -10.42 -1.83 10.52
C VAL A 199 -11.54 -0.89 10.94
N ARG A 200 -12.78 -1.12 10.48
CA ARG A 200 -13.93 -0.25 10.79
C ARG A 200 -14.44 -0.38 12.23
N GLU A 201 -14.36 -1.58 12.84
CA GLU A 201 -14.73 -1.80 14.24
C GLU A 201 -13.76 -1.13 15.23
N HIS A 202 -12.55 -0.81 14.81
CA HIS A 202 -11.55 -0.15 15.65
C HIS A 202 -11.74 1.38 15.74
N GLU A 203 -12.56 1.95 14.89
CA GLU A 203 -12.89 3.39 14.85
C GLU A 203 -14.04 3.75 15.79
#